data_9693248c796f2a3bccd10e9d27e7fd49
#
_entry.id   9693248c796f2a3bccd10e9d27e7fd49
#
_cell.length_a   1.000
_cell.length_b   1.000
_cell.length_c   1.000
_cell.angle_alpha   90.00
_cell.angle_beta   90.00
_cell.angle_gamma   90.00
#
_symmetry.space_group_name_H-M   'P 1'
#
loop_
_entity.id
_entity.type
_entity.pdbx_description
1 polymer ?
#
loop_
_entity_poly.entity_id
_entity_poly.type
_entity_poly.pdbx_seq_one_letter_code
_entity_poly.pdbx_strand_id
1 'polypeptide(L)'
;MHSSAFNSPLRCVATIGTFDGVHRGHRCLLSQVRRMADERGLRAVAVTFATAPRAVLAGGIRASLTTTAERVALLREVGMDHVALLTFTPAMALFTAREFMEQVLKEQLGVEVLVIGYDHRFGRGRTEAFDDYVRYGKELGIEVVRGEACLDGGEAVSSTRIRRCIAGGHVAEANNLLGYHYALEGKVVDGYKVGRKIGFPTANIRVSDEHRLLPADGVYAVRVNVVNNDDANENDNYHRDGNNCQLSIVNCQLGMGMLNIGHRPTMNNGEERSIEVHVLDFEGDLYGQVLRIEFVERLRDEKPFESLDDLIAQLNADRERVRELKDEK
;
A
#
# COMPACT_ATOMS: atom_id res chain seq x y z
N MET A 1 -18.62 -21.26 -7.46
CA MET A 1 -18.66 -20.87 -8.88
C MET A 1 -19.57 -19.65 -8.99
N HIS A 2 -19.03 -18.44 -8.93
CA HIS A 2 -19.74 -17.24 -9.39
C HIS A 2 -18.71 -16.36 -10.06
N SER A 3 -18.58 -16.57 -11.36
CA SER A 3 -17.89 -15.71 -12.29
C SER A 3 -18.75 -14.47 -12.47
N SER A 4 -18.29 -13.29 -12.06
CA SER A 4 -18.82 -12.04 -12.57
C SER A 4 -18.42 -11.94 -14.04
N ALA A 5 -19.32 -12.42 -14.90
CA ALA A 5 -19.18 -12.41 -16.33
C ALA A 5 -19.07 -10.96 -16.83
N PHE A 6 -17.90 -10.57 -17.33
CA PHE A 6 -17.83 -9.50 -18.32
C PHE A 6 -18.65 -9.97 -19.54
N ASN A 7 -19.64 -9.18 -19.95
CA ASN A 7 -20.52 -9.49 -21.10
C ASN A 7 -19.79 -9.54 -22.46
N SER A 8 -18.49 -9.30 -22.50
CA SER A 8 -17.54 -9.56 -23.57
C SER A 8 -16.12 -9.39 -23.01
N PRO A 9 -15.14 -10.20 -23.41
CA PRO A 9 -13.75 -10.01 -22.97
C PRO A 9 -13.25 -8.64 -23.37
N LEU A 10 -12.64 -7.93 -22.42
CA LEU A 10 -12.06 -6.61 -22.64
C LEU A 10 -10.86 -6.77 -23.57
N ARG A 11 -10.88 -6.13 -24.75
CA ARG A 11 -9.66 -6.03 -25.55
C ARG A 11 -8.66 -5.12 -24.81
N CYS A 12 -7.54 -5.66 -24.33
CA CYS A 12 -6.69 -4.90 -23.41
C CYS A 12 -5.19 -5.20 -23.53
N VAL A 13 -4.40 -4.22 -23.13
CA VAL A 13 -2.99 -4.36 -22.75
C VAL A 13 -2.95 -4.58 -21.24
N ALA A 14 -2.35 -5.67 -20.80
CA ALA A 14 -2.33 -6.04 -19.38
C ALA A 14 -0.91 -6.23 -18.85
N THR A 15 -0.77 -6.04 -17.56
CA THR A 15 0.40 -6.50 -16.79
C THR A 15 -0.07 -7.23 -15.54
N ILE A 16 0.76 -8.17 -15.04
CA ILE A 16 0.46 -8.98 -13.85
C ILE A 16 1.49 -8.75 -12.76
N GLY A 17 1.04 -8.57 -11.52
CA GLY A 17 1.91 -8.42 -10.37
C GLY A 17 1.16 -8.35 -9.05
N THR A 18 1.88 -8.45 -7.94
CA THR A 18 1.31 -8.18 -6.62
C THR A 18 1.09 -6.69 -6.38
N PHE A 19 1.88 -5.84 -7.04
CA PHE A 19 1.84 -4.39 -6.98
C PHE A 19 1.78 -3.80 -5.55
N ASP A 20 2.34 -4.52 -4.58
CA ASP A 20 2.33 -4.07 -3.20
C ASP A 20 3.16 -2.78 -3.04
N GLY A 21 2.48 -1.72 -2.60
CA GLY A 21 3.03 -0.37 -2.50
C GLY A 21 2.97 0.46 -3.78
N VAL A 22 2.57 -0.07 -4.93
CA VAL A 22 2.52 0.63 -6.26
C VAL A 22 3.66 1.65 -6.41
N HIS A 23 4.89 1.23 -6.04
CA HIS A 23 6.08 2.06 -5.97
C HIS A 23 6.56 2.54 -7.35
N ARG A 24 7.54 3.44 -7.40
CA ARG A 24 8.06 4.05 -8.65
C ARG A 24 8.41 3.01 -9.72
N GLY A 25 8.98 1.84 -9.34
CA GLY A 25 9.23 0.75 -10.27
C GLY A 25 7.95 0.16 -10.87
N HIS A 26 6.89 0.00 -10.08
CA HIS A 26 5.58 -0.41 -10.59
C HIS A 26 4.97 0.68 -11.48
N ARG A 27 5.02 1.95 -11.06
CA ARG A 27 4.48 3.09 -11.83
C ARG A 27 5.14 3.20 -13.20
N CYS A 28 6.44 2.94 -13.30
CA CYS A 28 7.17 2.89 -14.58
C CYS A 28 6.63 1.80 -15.51
N LEU A 29 6.43 0.58 -15.02
CA LEU A 29 5.83 -0.51 -15.79
C LEU A 29 4.38 -0.19 -16.19
N LEU A 30 3.59 0.35 -15.28
CA LEU A 30 2.18 0.71 -15.54
C LEU A 30 2.06 1.84 -16.57
N SER A 31 2.98 2.81 -16.57
CA SER A 31 3.01 3.87 -17.59
C SER A 31 3.31 3.32 -18.99
N GLN A 32 4.13 2.28 -19.10
CA GLN A 32 4.36 1.58 -20.38
C GLN A 32 3.08 0.87 -20.85
N VAL A 33 2.37 0.20 -19.93
CA VAL A 33 1.07 -0.43 -20.22
C VAL A 33 0.06 0.60 -20.72
N ARG A 34 -0.04 1.76 -20.03
CA ARG A 34 -0.94 2.85 -20.41
C ARG A 34 -0.63 3.37 -21.81
N ARG A 35 0.63 3.72 -22.07
CA ARG A 35 1.09 4.20 -23.39
C ARG A 35 0.75 3.21 -24.49
N MET A 36 1.07 1.92 -24.32
CA MET A 36 0.77 0.89 -25.32
C MET A 36 -0.72 0.70 -25.53
N ALA A 37 -1.52 0.84 -24.49
CA ALA A 37 -2.98 0.79 -24.59
C ALA A 37 -3.53 1.98 -25.41
N ASP A 38 -3.05 3.19 -25.14
CA ASP A 38 -3.43 4.39 -25.87
C ASP A 38 -3.06 4.32 -27.37
N GLU A 39 -1.82 3.90 -27.68
CA GLU A 39 -1.34 3.74 -29.05
C GLU A 39 -2.16 2.73 -29.89
N ARG A 40 -2.80 1.76 -29.23
CA ARG A 40 -3.54 0.67 -29.87
C ARG A 40 -5.06 0.79 -29.75
N GLY A 41 -5.56 1.82 -29.07
CA GLY A 41 -6.99 1.97 -28.79
C GLY A 41 -7.54 0.84 -27.92
N LEU A 42 -6.72 0.29 -27.01
CA LEU A 42 -7.07 -0.77 -26.07
C LEU A 42 -7.21 -0.22 -24.65
N ARG A 43 -7.75 -1.03 -23.73
CA ARG A 43 -7.80 -0.68 -22.30
C ARG A 43 -6.50 -1.07 -21.58
N ALA A 44 -6.05 -0.25 -20.63
CA ALA A 44 -4.94 -0.57 -19.76
C ALA A 44 -5.44 -1.33 -18.52
N VAL A 45 -4.93 -2.54 -18.30
CA VAL A 45 -5.39 -3.42 -17.22
C VAL A 45 -4.23 -3.86 -16.32
N ALA A 46 -4.39 -3.66 -15.01
CA ALA A 46 -3.49 -4.27 -14.02
C ALA A 46 -4.16 -5.52 -13.44
N VAL A 47 -3.50 -6.66 -13.55
CA VAL A 47 -3.93 -7.93 -12.96
C VAL A 47 -3.19 -8.14 -11.65
N THR A 48 -3.91 -8.17 -10.53
CA THR A 48 -3.35 -8.33 -9.18
C THR A 48 -4.19 -9.31 -8.34
N PHE A 49 -3.78 -9.55 -7.10
CA PHE A 49 -4.39 -10.58 -6.24
C PHE A 49 -4.94 -9.96 -4.96
N ALA A 50 -6.13 -10.37 -4.54
CA ALA A 50 -6.73 -9.97 -3.26
C ALA A 50 -5.82 -10.39 -2.10
N THR A 51 -5.35 -11.64 -2.11
CA THR A 51 -4.34 -12.15 -1.18
C THR A 51 -3.07 -12.47 -1.94
N ALA A 52 -1.92 -12.06 -1.42
CA ALA A 52 -0.64 -12.32 -2.07
C ALA A 52 -0.42 -13.84 -2.24
N PRO A 53 -0.05 -14.34 -3.46
CA PRO A 53 0.14 -15.76 -3.72
C PRO A 53 1.06 -16.47 -2.71
N ARG A 54 2.10 -15.78 -2.22
CA ARG A 54 3.02 -16.32 -1.21
C ARG A 54 2.36 -16.58 0.13
N ALA A 55 1.38 -15.78 0.54
CA ALA A 55 0.66 -16.01 1.80
C ALA A 55 -0.17 -17.30 1.75
N VAL A 56 -0.76 -17.61 0.60
CA VAL A 56 -1.53 -18.84 0.38
C VAL A 56 -0.61 -20.07 0.30
N LEU A 57 0.56 -19.95 -0.33
CA LEU A 57 1.47 -21.08 -0.57
C LEU A 57 2.38 -21.41 0.63
N ALA A 58 2.85 -20.40 1.37
CA ALA A 58 3.86 -20.57 2.42
C ALA A 58 3.28 -20.52 3.84
N GLY A 59 1.99 -20.28 4.01
CA GLY A 59 1.32 -20.19 5.32
C GLY A 59 1.78 -19.04 6.21
N GLY A 60 2.54 -18.08 5.67
CA GLY A 60 3.03 -16.91 6.39
C GLY A 60 2.53 -15.60 5.76
N ILE A 61 1.88 -14.75 6.55
CA ILE A 61 1.46 -13.42 6.09
C ILE A 61 2.66 -12.50 6.22
N ARG A 62 3.17 -12.03 5.08
CA ARG A 62 4.19 -11.00 5.06
C ARG A 62 3.51 -9.64 5.22
N ALA A 63 4.03 -8.80 6.10
CA ALA A 63 3.51 -7.46 6.29
C ALA A 63 3.43 -6.68 4.96
N SER A 64 2.27 -6.10 4.68
CA SER A 64 1.93 -5.41 3.43
C SER A 64 2.32 -3.93 3.48
N LEU A 65 2.68 -3.37 2.32
CA LEU A 65 2.89 -1.92 2.15
C LEU A 65 1.57 -1.19 1.90
N THR A 66 0.59 -1.88 1.33
CA THR A 66 -0.73 -1.34 1.01
C THR A 66 -1.81 -2.35 1.35
N THR A 67 -2.96 -1.89 1.83
CA THR A 67 -4.17 -2.71 1.83
C THR A 67 -4.59 -3.01 0.38
N THR A 68 -5.51 -3.96 0.19
CA THR A 68 -6.04 -4.25 -1.15
C THR A 68 -6.79 -3.04 -1.73
N ALA A 69 -7.56 -2.32 -0.90
CA ALA A 69 -8.30 -1.13 -1.32
C ALA A 69 -7.35 0.00 -1.74
N GLU A 70 -6.34 0.33 -0.94
CA GLU A 70 -5.32 1.32 -1.29
C GLU A 70 -4.58 0.97 -2.57
N ARG A 71 -4.22 -0.30 -2.75
CA ARG A 71 -3.53 -0.77 -3.95
C ARG A 71 -4.38 -0.58 -5.20
N VAL A 72 -5.67 -0.93 -5.14
CA VAL A 72 -6.61 -0.70 -6.26
C VAL A 72 -6.74 0.78 -6.56
N ALA A 73 -6.88 1.64 -5.55
CA ALA A 73 -6.94 3.08 -5.73
C ALA A 73 -5.67 3.64 -6.38
N LEU A 74 -4.49 3.26 -5.89
CA LEU A 74 -3.21 3.67 -6.46
C LEU A 74 -3.01 3.19 -7.90
N LEU A 75 -3.47 1.97 -8.25
CA LEU A 75 -3.41 1.46 -9.62
C LEU A 75 -4.31 2.28 -10.57
N ARG A 76 -5.48 2.70 -10.11
CA ARG A 76 -6.37 3.59 -10.89
C ARG A 76 -5.78 5.00 -11.04
N GLU A 77 -5.21 5.55 -9.97
CA GLU A 77 -4.52 6.85 -9.99
C GLU A 77 -3.40 6.90 -11.04
N VAL A 78 -2.68 5.79 -11.24
CA VAL A 78 -1.61 5.68 -12.26
C VAL A 78 -2.16 5.47 -13.67
N GLY A 79 -3.49 5.53 -13.88
CA GLY A 79 -4.13 5.50 -15.18
C GLY A 79 -4.52 4.10 -15.68
N MET A 80 -4.70 3.11 -14.80
CA MET A 80 -5.29 1.84 -15.21
C MET A 80 -6.80 1.98 -15.36
N ASP A 81 -7.31 1.66 -16.55
CA ASP A 81 -8.76 1.70 -16.83
C ASP A 81 -9.50 0.62 -16.03
N HIS A 82 -8.83 -0.52 -15.78
CA HIS A 82 -9.39 -1.61 -15.00
C HIS A 82 -8.32 -2.29 -14.14
N VAL A 83 -8.73 -2.71 -12.93
CA VAL A 83 -7.92 -3.52 -12.03
C VAL A 83 -8.59 -4.86 -11.84
N ALA A 84 -8.03 -5.90 -12.46
CA ALA A 84 -8.51 -7.26 -12.31
C ALA A 84 -7.97 -7.84 -10.99
N LEU A 85 -8.84 -7.85 -9.97
CA LEU A 85 -8.51 -8.38 -8.64
C LEU A 85 -8.84 -9.86 -8.57
N LEU A 86 -7.83 -10.72 -8.69
CA LEU A 86 -7.98 -12.17 -8.69
C LEU A 86 -7.92 -12.74 -7.26
N THR A 87 -8.78 -13.71 -6.97
CA THR A 87 -8.64 -14.55 -5.77
C THR A 87 -7.66 -15.67 -6.08
N PHE A 88 -6.47 -15.65 -5.45
CA PHE A 88 -5.50 -16.73 -5.62
C PHE A 88 -5.93 -17.97 -4.84
N THR A 89 -6.33 -19.02 -5.55
CA THR A 89 -6.80 -20.26 -4.97
C THR A 89 -5.75 -21.38 -5.10
N PRO A 90 -5.82 -22.46 -4.28
CA PRO A 90 -4.98 -23.64 -4.48
C PRO A 90 -5.09 -24.24 -5.89
N ALA A 91 -6.27 -24.19 -6.51
CA ALA A 91 -6.44 -24.63 -7.90
C ALA A 91 -5.66 -23.75 -8.89
N MET A 92 -5.71 -22.41 -8.72
CA MET A 92 -4.94 -21.49 -9.55
C MET A 92 -3.41 -21.65 -9.36
N ALA A 93 -2.97 -22.05 -8.17
CA ALA A 93 -1.56 -22.33 -7.88
C ALA A 93 -0.99 -23.52 -8.68
N LEU A 94 -1.84 -24.41 -9.19
CA LEU A 94 -1.46 -25.55 -10.02
C LEU A 94 -1.31 -25.19 -11.51
N PHE A 95 -1.80 -24.04 -11.95
CA PHE A 95 -1.71 -23.62 -13.33
C PHE A 95 -0.25 -23.43 -13.74
N THR A 96 0.11 -24.06 -14.87
CA THR A 96 1.32 -23.68 -15.61
C THR A 96 1.20 -22.24 -16.11
N ALA A 97 2.28 -21.63 -16.52
CA ALA A 97 2.23 -20.28 -17.10
C ALA A 97 1.32 -20.25 -18.36
N ARG A 98 1.41 -21.28 -19.19
CA ARG A 98 0.58 -21.39 -20.41
C ARG A 98 -0.90 -21.48 -20.08
N GLU A 99 -1.30 -22.34 -19.14
CA GLU A 99 -2.69 -22.47 -18.70
C GLU A 99 -3.22 -21.16 -18.09
N PHE A 100 -2.40 -20.46 -17.30
CA PHE A 100 -2.79 -19.15 -16.75
C PHE A 100 -2.98 -18.11 -17.88
N MET A 101 -2.08 -18.07 -18.86
CA MET A 101 -2.20 -17.17 -20.01
C MET A 101 -3.47 -17.49 -20.82
N GLU A 102 -3.80 -18.74 -21.04
CA GLU A 102 -4.96 -19.17 -21.81
C GLU A 102 -6.27 -18.89 -21.07
N GLN A 103 -6.44 -19.48 -19.87
CA GLN A 103 -7.73 -19.49 -19.18
C GLN A 103 -8.04 -18.15 -18.49
N VAL A 104 -7.02 -17.47 -17.92
CA VAL A 104 -7.23 -16.24 -17.18
C VAL A 104 -7.00 -15.01 -18.05
N LEU A 105 -5.82 -14.90 -18.68
CA LEU A 105 -5.49 -13.68 -19.42
C LEU A 105 -6.27 -13.59 -20.74
N LYS A 106 -6.32 -14.67 -21.51
CA LYS A 106 -6.98 -14.65 -22.84
C LYS A 106 -8.49 -14.79 -22.72
N GLU A 107 -8.98 -15.87 -22.11
CA GLU A 107 -10.40 -16.20 -22.12
C GLU A 107 -11.23 -15.33 -21.19
N GLN A 108 -10.76 -15.09 -19.95
CA GLN A 108 -11.53 -14.30 -18.99
C GLN A 108 -11.33 -12.79 -19.15
N LEU A 109 -10.10 -12.33 -19.41
CA LEU A 109 -9.76 -10.91 -19.42
C LEU A 109 -9.60 -10.32 -20.83
N GLY A 110 -9.50 -11.15 -21.88
CA GLY A 110 -9.35 -10.66 -23.27
C GLY A 110 -8.05 -9.93 -23.54
N VAL A 111 -6.96 -10.38 -22.91
CA VAL A 111 -5.63 -9.78 -23.07
C VAL A 111 -5.12 -10.03 -24.49
N GLU A 112 -4.80 -8.95 -25.19
CA GLU A 112 -4.15 -8.97 -26.51
C GLU A 112 -2.65 -8.72 -26.42
N VAL A 113 -2.22 -7.90 -25.45
CA VAL A 113 -0.83 -7.60 -25.17
C VAL A 113 -0.55 -7.80 -23.70
N LEU A 114 0.46 -8.60 -23.39
CA LEU A 114 0.92 -8.83 -22.01
C LEU A 114 2.30 -8.19 -21.81
N VAL A 115 2.39 -7.17 -20.96
CA VAL A 115 3.65 -6.55 -20.57
C VAL A 115 4.13 -7.21 -19.29
N ILE A 116 5.29 -7.89 -19.35
CA ILE A 116 5.87 -8.59 -18.19
C ILE A 116 7.03 -7.78 -17.64
N GLY A 117 7.01 -7.45 -16.34
CA GLY A 117 8.15 -6.80 -15.67
C GLY A 117 9.44 -7.59 -15.85
N TYR A 118 10.57 -6.90 -15.91
CA TYR A 118 11.85 -7.46 -16.37
C TYR A 118 12.32 -8.70 -15.59
N ASP A 119 11.97 -8.82 -14.31
CA ASP A 119 12.30 -9.93 -13.39
C ASP A 119 11.09 -10.75 -12.96
N HIS A 120 9.89 -10.42 -13.50
CA HIS A 120 8.66 -11.06 -13.07
C HIS A 120 8.48 -12.44 -13.69
N ARG A 121 8.07 -13.41 -12.86
CA ARG A 121 7.74 -14.78 -13.27
C ARG A 121 6.44 -15.23 -12.62
N PHE A 122 5.62 -15.93 -13.39
CA PHE A 122 4.38 -16.54 -12.92
C PHE A 122 4.22 -17.98 -13.45
N GLY A 123 3.17 -18.66 -13.02
CA GLY A 123 2.96 -20.09 -13.26
C GLY A 123 3.52 -20.96 -12.14
N ARG A 124 3.11 -22.22 -12.13
CA ARG A 124 3.50 -23.21 -11.12
C ARG A 124 5.04 -23.40 -11.16
N GLY A 125 5.68 -23.24 -10.02
CA GLY A 125 7.13 -23.39 -9.88
C GLY A 125 7.95 -22.20 -10.40
N ARG A 126 7.37 -21.28 -11.18
CA ARG A 126 8.04 -20.09 -11.73
C ARG A 126 9.34 -20.41 -12.47
N THR A 127 9.33 -21.51 -13.21
CA THR A 127 10.49 -22.07 -13.94
C THR A 127 10.70 -21.43 -15.29
N GLU A 128 9.64 -20.87 -15.87
CA GLU A 128 9.65 -20.28 -17.21
C GLU A 128 10.55 -19.04 -17.28
N ALA A 129 11.28 -18.93 -18.39
CA ALA A 129 11.99 -17.74 -18.82
C ALA A 129 11.08 -16.85 -19.69
N PHE A 130 11.53 -15.63 -19.99
CA PHE A 130 10.76 -14.69 -20.80
C PHE A 130 10.39 -15.26 -22.18
N ASP A 131 11.31 -15.98 -22.80
CA ASP A 131 11.12 -16.57 -24.14
C ASP A 131 10.04 -17.64 -24.17
N ASP A 132 9.79 -18.33 -23.04
CA ASP A 132 8.69 -19.26 -22.91
C ASP A 132 7.35 -18.53 -22.96
N TYR A 133 7.23 -17.39 -22.26
CA TYR A 133 6.01 -16.56 -22.33
C TYR A 133 5.77 -16.02 -23.75
N VAL A 134 6.84 -15.64 -24.48
CA VAL A 134 6.74 -15.20 -25.87
C VAL A 134 6.23 -16.33 -26.76
N ARG A 135 6.74 -17.55 -26.58
CA ARG A 135 6.29 -18.74 -27.33
C ARG A 135 4.81 -19.03 -27.06
N TYR A 136 4.40 -19.08 -25.76
CA TYR A 136 3.00 -19.29 -25.39
C TYR A 136 2.10 -18.18 -25.93
N GLY A 137 2.56 -16.94 -25.89
CA GLY A 137 1.83 -15.80 -26.44
C GLY A 137 1.55 -15.97 -27.94
N LYS A 138 2.54 -16.40 -28.73
CA LYS A 138 2.35 -16.68 -30.17
C LYS A 138 1.30 -17.74 -30.42
N GLU A 139 1.31 -18.83 -29.62
CA GLU A 139 0.31 -19.91 -29.74
C GLU A 139 -1.12 -19.42 -29.39
N LEU A 140 -1.24 -18.54 -28.41
CA LEU A 140 -2.51 -18.04 -27.88
C LEU A 140 -3.01 -16.75 -28.56
N GLY A 141 -2.21 -16.14 -29.43
CA GLY A 141 -2.52 -14.86 -30.05
C GLY A 141 -2.46 -13.70 -29.03
N ILE A 142 -1.50 -13.75 -28.10
CA ILE A 142 -1.16 -12.69 -27.16
C ILE A 142 0.24 -12.19 -27.50
N GLU A 143 0.38 -10.91 -27.79
CA GLU A 143 1.71 -10.29 -27.91
C GLU A 143 2.33 -10.16 -26.52
N VAL A 144 3.57 -10.65 -26.34
CA VAL A 144 4.28 -10.57 -25.06
C VAL A 144 5.45 -9.60 -25.19
N VAL A 145 5.44 -8.58 -24.33
CA VAL A 145 6.44 -7.50 -24.33
C VAL A 145 7.16 -7.48 -22.99
N ARG A 146 8.48 -7.28 -23.02
CA ARG A 146 9.28 -7.11 -21.81
C ARG A 146 9.19 -5.65 -21.34
N GLY A 147 8.74 -5.43 -20.11
CA GLY A 147 8.74 -4.12 -19.47
C GLY A 147 10.17 -3.68 -19.12
N GLU A 148 10.41 -2.39 -19.22
CA GLU A 148 11.69 -1.77 -18.86
C GLU A 148 11.83 -1.67 -17.34
N ALA A 149 13.06 -1.86 -16.83
CA ALA A 149 13.34 -1.68 -15.41
C ALA A 149 13.46 -0.18 -15.07
N CYS A 150 12.82 0.23 -13.99
CA CYS A 150 13.02 1.56 -13.40
C CYS A 150 14.09 1.47 -12.33
N LEU A 151 15.19 2.18 -12.52
CA LEU A 151 16.31 2.23 -11.59
C LEU A 151 16.28 3.52 -10.76
N ASP A 152 16.70 3.43 -9.49
CA ASP A 152 16.94 4.53 -8.59
C ASP A 152 18.37 4.39 -8.06
N GLY A 153 19.25 5.35 -8.41
CA GLY A 153 20.67 5.25 -8.07
C GLY A 153 21.38 4.03 -8.63
N GLY A 154 20.90 3.46 -9.75
CA GLY A 154 21.46 2.25 -10.37
C GLY A 154 20.89 0.93 -9.82
N GLU A 155 20.06 0.97 -8.80
CA GLU A 155 19.37 -0.19 -8.22
C GLU A 155 17.88 -0.24 -8.60
N ALA A 156 17.36 -1.45 -8.77
CA ALA A 156 15.93 -1.63 -9.03
C ALA A 156 15.09 -1.26 -7.79
N VAL A 157 14.05 -0.44 -7.99
CA VAL A 157 13.07 -0.15 -6.95
C VAL A 157 12.20 -1.38 -6.70
N SER A 158 12.18 -1.88 -5.46
CA SER A 158 11.44 -3.09 -5.11
C SER A 158 10.70 -2.96 -3.78
N SER A 159 9.54 -3.65 -3.65
CA SER A 159 8.79 -3.70 -2.38
C SER A 159 9.63 -4.27 -1.23
N THR A 160 10.64 -5.10 -1.51
CA THR A 160 11.54 -5.65 -0.49
C THR A 160 12.48 -4.58 0.08
N ARG A 161 13.05 -3.72 -0.76
CA ARG A 161 13.88 -2.58 -0.32
C ARG A 161 13.03 -1.61 0.50
N ILE A 162 11.83 -1.26 0.02
CA ILE A 162 10.92 -0.36 0.73
C ILE A 162 10.53 -0.89 2.10
N ARG A 163 10.19 -2.19 2.21
CA ARG A 163 9.90 -2.80 3.52
C ARG A 163 11.07 -2.70 4.50
N ARG A 164 12.30 -2.87 4.00
CA ARG A 164 13.49 -2.74 4.83
C ARG A 164 13.66 -1.30 5.33
N CYS A 165 13.44 -0.30 4.48
CA CYS A 165 13.49 1.11 4.87
C CYS A 165 12.43 1.41 5.94
N ILE A 166 11.17 1.01 5.76
CA ILE A 166 10.09 1.25 6.72
C ILE A 166 10.38 0.52 8.04
N ALA A 167 10.74 -0.76 8.00
CA ALA A 167 11.05 -1.56 9.20
C ALA A 167 12.28 -1.00 9.95
N GLY A 168 13.20 -0.33 9.28
CA GLY A 168 14.33 0.38 9.87
C GLY A 168 14.02 1.82 10.30
N GLY A 169 12.81 2.32 10.08
CA GLY A 169 12.41 3.70 10.40
C GLY A 169 12.85 4.74 9.38
N HIS A 170 13.46 4.34 8.26
CA HIS A 170 13.91 5.23 7.18
C HIS A 170 12.73 5.62 6.26
N VAL A 171 11.72 6.26 6.84
CA VAL A 171 10.45 6.55 6.14
C VAL A 171 10.64 7.55 4.98
N ALA A 172 11.56 8.51 5.09
CA ALA A 172 11.84 9.45 4.01
C ALA A 172 12.43 8.75 2.78
N GLU A 173 13.37 7.79 2.96
CA GLU A 173 13.89 6.98 1.86
C GLU A 173 12.78 6.09 1.26
N ALA A 174 11.93 5.49 2.10
CA ALA A 174 10.79 4.71 1.64
C ALA A 174 9.83 5.55 0.79
N ASN A 175 9.54 6.79 1.20
CA ASN A 175 8.70 7.74 0.45
C ASN A 175 9.28 8.05 -0.93
N ASN A 176 10.59 8.29 -1.01
CA ASN A 176 11.27 8.51 -2.29
C ASN A 176 11.11 7.30 -3.23
N LEU A 177 11.25 6.08 -2.71
CA LEU A 177 11.08 4.84 -3.51
C LEU A 177 9.62 4.59 -3.89
N LEU A 178 8.68 4.92 -3.00
CA LEU A 178 7.24 4.82 -3.26
C LEU A 178 6.77 5.86 -4.28
N GLY A 179 7.29 7.10 -4.20
CA GLY A 179 6.82 8.27 -4.93
C GLY A 179 5.61 8.95 -4.27
N TYR A 180 5.31 8.57 -3.01
CA TYR A 180 4.29 9.17 -2.15
C TYR A 180 4.62 8.88 -0.68
N HIS A 181 3.96 9.56 0.27
CA HIS A 181 4.18 9.32 1.69
C HIS A 181 3.56 7.99 2.14
N TYR A 182 4.38 7.14 2.78
CA TYR A 182 3.87 5.95 3.44
C TYR A 182 2.86 6.35 4.49
N ALA A 183 1.71 5.68 4.53
CA ALA A 183 0.62 6.02 5.43
C ALA A 183 0.08 4.81 6.17
N LEU A 184 -0.50 5.04 7.34
CA LEU A 184 -1.30 4.10 8.10
C LEU A 184 -2.70 4.68 8.31
N GLU A 185 -3.70 3.81 8.30
CA GLU A 185 -5.05 4.16 8.73
C GLU A 185 -5.40 3.43 10.01
N GLY A 186 -6.03 4.13 10.92
CA GLY A 186 -6.45 3.55 12.18
C GLY A 186 -7.50 4.36 12.90
N LYS A 187 -8.28 3.67 13.73
CA LYS A 187 -9.32 4.28 14.57
C LYS A 187 -8.71 4.86 15.83
N VAL A 188 -9.13 6.07 16.19
CA VAL A 188 -8.77 6.67 17.46
C VAL A 188 -9.53 5.96 18.59
N VAL A 189 -8.78 5.44 19.56
CA VAL A 189 -9.26 4.69 20.71
C VAL A 189 -8.91 5.38 22.02
N ASP A 190 -9.55 4.98 23.11
CA ASP A 190 -9.22 5.49 24.44
C ASP A 190 -7.77 5.14 24.84
N GLY A 191 -7.14 6.09 25.56
CA GLY A 191 -5.81 5.95 26.14
C GLY A 191 -5.71 6.57 27.52
N TYR A 192 -4.53 6.56 28.13
CA TYR A 192 -4.32 7.01 29.51
C TYR A 192 -4.36 8.53 29.71
N LYS A 193 -4.45 9.33 28.64
CA LYS A 193 -4.61 10.81 28.66
C LYS A 193 -3.47 11.55 29.39
N VAL A 194 -2.29 10.93 29.52
CA VAL A 194 -1.12 11.50 30.24
C VAL A 194 -0.61 12.75 29.55
N GLY A 195 -0.50 12.76 28.22
CA GLY A 195 0.00 13.88 27.43
C GLY A 195 -0.84 15.15 27.61
N ARG A 196 -2.15 15.03 27.88
CA ARG A 196 -3.03 16.18 28.13
C ARG A 196 -2.60 17.00 29.36
N LYS A 197 -2.02 16.35 30.38
CA LYS A 197 -1.56 17.02 31.61
C LYS A 197 -0.29 17.87 31.41
N ILE A 198 0.48 17.57 30.39
CA ILE A 198 1.76 18.23 30.06
C ILE A 198 1.67 19.11 28.81
N GLY A 199 0.45 19.39 28.32
CA GLY A 199 0.24 20.28 27.16
C GLY A 199 0.42 19.61 25.78
N PHE A 200 0.59 18.28 25.74
CA PHE A 200 0.73 17.50 24.50
C PHE A 200 -0.34 16.40 24.43
N PRO A 201 -1.63 16.76 24.23
CA PRO A 201 -2.69 15.75 24.11
C PRO A 201 -2.42 14.81 22.94
N THR A 202 -2.52 13.49 23.16
CA THR A 202 -2.30 12.47 22.14
C THR A 202 -3.57 11.68 21.86
N ALA A 203 -3.78 11.29 20.60
CA ALA A 203 -4.72 10.29 20.15
C ALA A 203 -4.03 8.94 20.03
N ASN A 204 -4.62 7.90 20.63
CA ASN A 204 -4.14 6.53 20.51
C ASN A 204 -4.76 5.89 19.27
N ILE A 205 -3.93 5.30 18.42
CA ILE A 205 -4.34 4.76 17.12
C ILE A 205 -4.32 3.24 17.15
N ARG A 206 -5.46 2.63 16.86
CA ARG A 206 -5.55 1.20 16.55
C ARG A 206 -5.57 1.06 15.04
N VAL A 207 -4.49 0.49 14.47
CA VAL A 207 -4.36 0.27 13.04
C VAL A 207 -5.45 -0.66 12.54
N SER A 208 -6.06 -0.33 11.41
CA SER A 208 -7.20 -1.06 10.85
C SER A 208 -6.82 -2.41 10.24
N ASP A 209 -5.59 -2.56 9.74
CA ASP A 209 -5.06 -3.80 9.13
C ASP A 209 -3.89 -4.33 9.96
N GLU A 210 -4.10 -5.47 10.63
CA GLU A 210 -3.09 -6.15 11.46
C GLU A 210 -1.86 -6.61 10.67
N HIS A 211 -1.99 -6.76 9.35
CA HIS A 211 -0.90 -7.14 8.45
C HIS A 211 -0.16 -5.94 7.86
N ARG A 212 -0.52 -4.73 8.27
CA ARG A 212 0.16 -3.53 7.81
C ARG A 212 1.57 -3.43 8.40
N LEU A 213 2.55 -3.11 7.55
CA LEU A 213 3.92 -2.91 8.02
C LEU A 213 4.01 -1.64 8.87
N LEU A 214 4.37 -1.78 10.13
CA LEU A 214 4.66 -0.63 11.00
C LEU A 214 6.13 -0.21 10.86
N PRO A 215 6.41 1.10 10.84
CA PRO A 215 7.78 1.60 10.96
C PRO A 215 8.45 1.16 12.28
N ALA A 216 9.77 1.26 12.37
CA ALA A 216 10.51 1.02 13.61
C ALA A 216 9.97 1.90 14.75
N ASP A 217 10.23 1.51 15.99
CA ASP A 217 9.93 2.33 17.15
C ASP A 217 10.69 3.64 17.12
N GLY A 218 10.03 4.72 17.54
CA GLY A 218 10.59 6.07 17.49
C GLY A 218 9.54 7.14 17.33
N VAL A 219 10.01 8.37 17.21
CA VAL A 219 9.18 9.56 17.03
C VAL A 219 9.29 10.04 15.59
N TYR A 220 8.13 10.36 14.99
CA TYR A 220 8.00 10.71 13.58
C TYR A 220 7.24 12.03 13.40
N ALA A 221 7.67 12.83 12.44
CA ALA A 221 6.86 13.90 11.88
C ALA A 221 5.85 13.25 10.91
N VAL A 222 4.58 13.62 11.06
CA VAL A 222 3.48 13.05 10.27
C VAL A 222 2.51 14.13 9.80
N ARG A 223 1.79 13.86 8.69
CA ARG A 223 0.57 14.59 8.33
C ARG A 223 -0.62 13.76 8.77
N VAL A 224 -1.62 14.42 9.33
CA VAL A 224 -2.80 13.78 9.87
C VAL A 224 -4.04 14.27 9.14
N ASN A 225 -4.82 13.34 8.62
CA ASN A 225 -6.06 13.60 7.92
C ASN A 225 -7.18 12.77 8.55
N VAL A 226 -8.40 13.29 8.58
CA VAL A 226 -9.59 12.49 8.94
C VAL A 226 -10.12 11.81 7.70
N VAL A 227 -10.40 10.51 7.81
CA VAL A 227 -11.07 9.73 6.78
C VAL A 227 -12.56 9.75 7.08
N ASN A 228 -13.34 10.46 6.26
CA ASN A 228 -14.80 10.44 6.37
C ASN A 228 -15.32 9.17 5.69
N ASN A 229 -15.87 8.27 6.50
CA ASN A 229 -16.52 7.05 6.03
C ASN A 229 -18.02 7.28 5.72
N ASP A 230 -18.42 8.42 5.17
CA ASP A 230 -19.83 8.69 4.87
C ASP A 230 -20.47 7.70 3.87
N ASP A 231 -19.67 6.82 3.23
CA ASP A 231 -20.12 5.77 2.31
C ASP A 231 -19.82 4.33 2.80
N ALA A 232 -19.37 4.13 4.04
CA ALA A 232 -19.27 2.78 4.61
C ALA A 232 -20.65 2.31 5.10
N ASN A 233 -21.57 2.08 4.18
CA ASN A 233 -22.74 1.25 4.45
C ASN A 233 -22.23 -0.16 4.73
N GLU A 234 -22.46 -0.68 5.94
CA GLU A 234 -22.07 -2.01 6.43
C GLU A 234 -22.64 -3.20 5.60
N ASN A 235 -23.20 -2.92 4.42
CA ASN A 235 -23.83 -3.88 3.51
C ASN A 235 -23.24 -3.95 2.11
N ASP A 236 -22.06 -3.38 1.84
CA ASP A 236 -21.43 -3.61 0.55
C ASP A 236 -20.81 -5.00 0.49
N ASN A 237 -21.70 -5.96 0.15
CA ASN A 237 -21.33 -7.17 -0.56
C ASN A 237 -20.33 -6.81 -1.67
N TYR A 238 -19.11 -7.34 -1.61
CA TYR A 238 -18.07 -7.28 -2.64
C TYR A 238 -18.49 -7.91 -3.98
N HIS A 239 -19.79 -7.92 -4.28
CA HIS A 239 -20.43 -8.56 -5.43
C HIS A 239 -21.39 -7.61 -6.13
N ARG A 240 -20.94 -6.45 -6.60
CA ARG A 240 -21.63 -5.76 -7.69
C ARG A 240 -20.67 -4.86 -8.45
N ASP A 241 -20.54 -5.20 -9.75
CA ASP A 241 -20.05 -4.37 -10.85
C ASP A 241 -18.75 -3.60 -10.61
N GLY A 242 -17.67 -4.08 -11.25
CA GLY A 242 -16.29 -3.59 -11.19
C GLY A 242 -16.06 -2.11 -11.53
N ASN A 243 -17.07 -1.24 -11.43
CA ASN A 243 -17.00 0.15 -11.86
C ASN A 243 -17.19 1.21 -10.78
N ASN A 244 -17.42 0.86 -9.51
CA ASN A 244 -17.74 1.89 -8.52
C ASN A 244 -17.08 1.71 -7.15
N CYS A 245 -15.77 1.49 -7.12
CA CYS A 245 -14.97 1.72 -5.92
C CYS A 245 -14.28 3.09 -6.06
N GLN A 246 -15.03 4.15 -6.05
CA GLN A 246 -14.54 5.48 -5.71
C GLN A 246 -14.36 5.50 -4.20
N LEU A 247 -13.11 5.30 -3.74
CA LEU A 247 -12.69 5.83 -2.46
C LEU A 247 -12.72 7.35 -2.61
N SER A 248 -13.87 7.97 -2.38
CA SER A 248 -13.95 9.39 -2.10
C SER A 248 -13.38 9.59 -0.71
N ILE A 249 -12.05 9.56 -0.61
CA ILE A 249 -11.33 10.01 0.57
C ILE A 249 -11.49 11.52 0.59
N VAL A 250 -12.59 12.01 1.16
CA VAL A 250 -12.68 13.41 1.55
C VAL A 250 -11.83 13.54 2.79
N ASN A 251 -10.53 13.71 2.60
CA ASN A 251 -9.58 13.93 3.67
C ASN A 251 -9.74 15.37 4.16
N CYS A 252 -10.33 15.55 5.34
CA CYS A 252 -10.18 16.79 6.07
C CYS A 252 -8.77 16.79 6.68
N GLN A 253 -7.86 17.62 6.16
CA GLN A 253 -6.51 17.76 6.68
C GLN A 253 -6.57 18.45 8.05
N LEU A 254 -6.18 17.75 9.11
CA LEU A 254 -6.05 18.32 10.45
C LEU A 254 -4.75 19.12 10.59
N GLY A 255 -3.66 18.66 9.99
CA GLY A 255 -2.37 19.34 10.03
C GLY A 255 -1.18 18.41 10.20
N MET A 256 -0.07 18.98 10.66
CA MET A 256 1.14 18.25 11.03
C MET A 256 1.02 17.71 12.45
N GLY A 257 1.74 16.64 12.75
CA GLY A 257 1.75 16.02 14.08
C GLY A 257 3.07 15.34 14.40
N MET A 258 3.23 15.01 15.68
CA MET A 258 4.28 14.14 16.20
C MET A 258 3.66 12.79 16.55
N LEU A 259 4.18 11.71 15.98
CA LEU A 259 3.70 10.37 16.25
C LEU A 259 4.78 9.55 16.92
N ASN A 260 4.43 8.90 18.04
CA ASN A 260 5.28 7.92 18.71
C ASN A 260 4.81 6.50 18.40
N ILE A 261 5.75 5.65 17.97
CA ILE A 261 5.60 4.19 17.93
C ILE A 261 6.53 3.63 19.01
N GLY A 262 5.98 2.92 19.98
CA GLY A 262 6.75 2.36 21.08
C GLY A 262 6.06 1.16 21.72
N HIS A 263 6.69 0.57 22.73
CA HIS A 263 6.14 -0.55 23.47
C HIS A 263 5.57 -0.10 24.80
N ARG A 264 4.41 -0.63 25.15
CA ARG A 264 3.82 -0.46 26.48
C ARG A 264 3.98 -1.75 27.29
N PRO A 265 4.50 -1.68 28.53
CA PRO A 265 4.42 -2.83 29.43
C PRO A 265 2.94 -3.07 29.76
N THR A 266 2.40 -4.20 29.33
CA THR A 266 1.07 -4.66 29.72
C THR A 266 1.15 -5.60 30.91
N MET A 267 0.13 -5.55 31.82
CA MET A 267 0.06 -6.44 33.00
C MET A 267 -0.06 -7.94 32.64
N ASN A 268 -0.29 -8.27 31.36
CA ASN A 268 -0.53 -9.62 30.87
C ASN A 268 0.60 -10.20 30.01
N ASN A 269 1.87 -9.92 30.32
CA ASN A 269 3.05 -10.49 29.65
C ASN A 269 3.17 -10.31 28.12
N GLY A 270 2.50 -9.32 27.52
CA GLY A 270 2.61 -8.94 26.11
C GLY A 270 3.15 -7.53 25.95
N GLU A 271 4.20 -7.35 25.14
CA GLU A 271 4.62 -6.03 24.67
C GLU A 271 3.73 -5.64 23.49
N GLU A 272 2.62 -4.93 23.73
CA GLU A 272 1.83 -4.36 22.65
C GLU A 272 2.47 -3.07 22.16
N ARG A 273 2.71 -2.98 20.85
CA ARG A 273 3.14 -1.72 20.23
C ARG A 273 2.02 -0.70 20.29
N SER A 274 2.31 0.47 20.86
CA SER A 274 1.38 1.60 20.89
C SER A 274 1.74 2.63 19.83
N ILE A 275 0.72 3.22 19.25
CA ILE A 275 0.85 4.30 18.28
C ILE A 275 0.06 5.49 18.84
N GLU A 276 0.76 6.56 19.12
CA GLU A 276 0.17 7.79 19.68
C GLU A 276 0.54 8.99 18.83
N VAL A 277 -0.44 9.79 18.43
CA VAL A 277 -0.21 11.01 17.65
C VAL A 277 -0.69 12.24 18.40
N HIS A 278 0.18 13.25 18.48
CA HIS A 278 -0.16 14.62 18.88
C HIS A 278 -0.28 15.46 17.59
N VAL A 279 -1.48 15.99 17.32
CA VAL A 279 -1.72 16.88 16.17
C VAL A 279 -1.44 18.31 16.61
N LEU A 280 -0.54 19.00 15.90
CA LEU A 280 -0.17 20.35 16.22
C LEU A 280 -1.31 21.33 15.92
N ASP A 281 -1.45 22.32 16.80
CA ASP A 281 -2.40 23.43 16.62
C ASP A 281 -3.86 22.97 16.40
N PHE A 282 -4.20 21.76 16.89
CA PHE A 282 -5.53 21.19 16.79
C PHE A 282 -6.23 21.15 18.17
N GLU A 283 -7.43 21.71 18.21
CA GLU A 283 -8.31 21.62 19.36
C GLU A 283 -9.62 20.92 18.92
N GLY A 284 -9.90 19.76 19.49
CA GLY A 284 -11.10 19.00 19.16
C GLY A 284 -11.09 17.58 19.71
N ASP A 285 -12.19 16.88 19.49
CA ASP A 285 -12.33 15.48 19.83
C ASP A 285 -12.19 14.60 18.57
N LEU A 286 -11.29 13.65 18.64
CA LEU A 286 -11.00 12.70 17.57
C LEU A 286 -11.44 11.26 17.90
N TYR A 287 -12.02 11.03 19.09
CA TYR A 287 -12.42 9.67 19.50
C TYR A 287 -13.40 9.04 18.51
N GLY A 288 -13.11 7.79 18.17
CA GLY A 288 -13.91 7.00 17.24
C GLY A 288 -13.72 7.35 15.77
N GLN A 289 -13.05 8.44 15.44
CA GLN A 289 -12.72 8.79 14.05
C GLN A 289 -11.63 7.90 13.49
N VAL A 290 -11.60 7.71 12.18
CA VAL A 290 -10.52 7.06 11.47
C VAL A 290 -9.56 8.13 10.96
N LEU A 291 -8.30 8.00 11.32
CA LEU A 291 -7.24 8.89 10.87
C LEU A 291 -6.36 8.19 9.84
N ARG A 292 -6.02 8.92 8.78
CA ARG A 292 -4.93 8.60 7.86
C ARG A 292 -3.70 9.39 8.27
N ILE A 293 -2.62 8.69 8.58
CA ILE A 293 -1.37 9.22 9.11
C ILE A 293 -0.27 8.98 8.08
N GLU A 294 0.23 10.03 7.47
CA GLU A 294 1.28 9.99 6.47
C GLU A 294 2.63 10.33 7.12
N PHE A 295 3.58 9.40 7.03
CA PHE A 295 4.93 9.58 7.60
C PHE A 295 5.75 10.51 6.71
N VAL A 296 6.31 11.56 7.30
CA VAL A 296 7.18 12.53 6.61
C VAL A 296 8.65 12.19 6.87
N GLU A 297 9.06 12.23 8.14
CA GLU A 297 10.43 12.04 8.57
C GLU A 297 10.49 11.37 9.94
N ARG A 298 11.55 10.62 10.22
CA ARG A 298 11.85 10.13 11.57
C ARG A 298 12.64 11.18 12.31
N LEU A 299 12.10 11.65 13.43
CA LEU A 299 12.72 12.70 14.24
C LEU A 299 13.83 12.15 15.14
N ARG A 300 13.57 11.00 15.79
CA ARG A 300 14.51 10.37 16.74
C ARG A 300 14.06 8.96 17.18
N ASP A 301 14.95 8.30 17.88
CA ASP A 301 14.65 7.06 18.61
C ASP A 301 13.78 7.34 19.84
N GLU A 302 13.05 6.33 20.29
CA GLU A 302 12.42 6.34 21.61
C GLU A 302 13.51 6.29 22.70
N LYS A 303 13.38 7.13 23.73
CA LYS A 303 14.34 7.17 24.85
C LYS A 303 13.62 7.45 26.17
N PRO A 304 14.10 6.89 27.29
CA PRO A 304 13.65 7.27 28.62
C PRO A 304 14.10 8.70 28.96
N PHE A 305 13.36 9.35 29.86
CA PHE A 305 13.71 10.67 30.39
C PHE A 305 13.88 10.59 31.90
N GLU A 306 14.85 11.34 32.43
CA GLU A 306 15.16 11.35 33.86
C GLU A 306 14.16 12.21 34.65
N SER A 307 13.58 13.22 34.00
CA SER A 307 12.57 14.11 34.58
C SER A 307 11.43 14.44 33.61
N LEU A 308 10.34 14.94 34.17
CA LEU A 308 9.21 15.46 33.37
C LEU A 308 9.63 16.70 32.56
N ASP A 309 10.50 17.54 33.11
CA ASP A 309 10.97 18.75 32.44
C ASP A 309 11.83 18.39 31.20
N ASP A 310 12.66 17.35 31.28
CA ASP A 310 13.44 16.85 30.13
C ASP A 310 12.52 16.30 29.03
N LEU A 311 11.46 15.60 29.39
CA LEU A 311 10.45 15.15 28.46
C LEU A 311 9.76 16.34 27.75
N ILE A 312 9.33 17.34 28.51
CA ILE A 312 8.67 18.55 27.97
C ILE A 312 9.62 19.31 27.06
N ALA A 313 10.89 19.47 27.45
CA ALA A 313 11.90 20.13 26.64
C ALA A 313 12.10 19.42 25.29
N GLN A 314 12.19 18.08 25.31
CA GLN A 314 12.33 17.29 24.09
C GLN A 314 11.06 17.37 23.20
N LEU A 315 9.86 17.30 23.78
CA LEU A 315 8.61 17.41 23.01
C LEU A 315 8.49 18.80 22.34
N ASN A 316 8.96 19.86 23.00
CA ASN A 316 9.02 21.19 22.40
C ASN A 316 10.01 21.23 21.22
N ALA A 317 11.20 20.63 21.36
CA ALA A 317 12.17 20.54 20.26
C ALA A 317 11.62 19.73 19.07
N ASP A 318 10.97 18.59 19.33
CA ASP A 318 10.31 17.79 18.31
C ASP A 318 9.23 18.60 17.58
N ARG A 319 8.42 19.37 18.32
CA ARG A 319 7.36 20.24 17.76
C ARG A 319 7.93 21.32 16.85
N GLU A 320 9.00 22.01 17.24
CA GLU A 320 9.63 23.01 16.39
C GLU A 320 10.19 22.38 15.11
N ARG A 321 10.82 21.20 15.19
CA ARG A 321 11.27 20.48 14.00
C ARG A 321 10.11 20.13 13.05
N VAL A 322 8.96 19.70 13.57
CA VAL A 322 7.77 19.42 12.74
C VAL A 322 7.23 20.69 12.08
N ARG A 323 7.32 21.86 12.76
CA ARG A 323 6.92 23.16 12.17
C ARG A 323 7.82 23.54 11.01
N GLU A 324 9.15 23.38 11.13
CA GLU A 324 10.10 23.61 10.04
C GLU A 324 9.75 22.78 8.80
N LEU A 325 9.46 21.49 8.98
CA LEU A 325 9.08 20.58 7.88
C LEU A 325 7.75 20.95 7.18
N LYS A 326 6.89 21.72 7.84
CA LYS A 326 5.66 22.25 7.23
C LYS A 326 5.96 23.35 6.21
N ASP A 327 7.00 24.15 6.46
CA ASP A 327 7.34 25.33 5.69
C ASP A 327 8.31 25.04 4.53
N GLU A 328 8.93 23.85 4.49
CA GLU A 328 9.86 23.41 3.43
C GLU A 328 9.18 22.99 2.10
N LYS A 329 7.94 23.42 1.83
CA LYS A 329 7.16 23.09 0.61
C LYS A 329 7.04 24.23 -0.39
#